data_b09cce273c59d2e9585ff18d8fcad5da
#
_entry.id   b09cce273c59d2e9585ff18d8fcad5da
#
_cell.length_a   1.000
_cell.length_b   1.000
_cell.length_c   1.000
_cell.angle_alpha   90.00
_cell.angle_beta   90.00
_cell.angle_gamma   90.00
#
_symmetry.space_group_name_H-M   'P 1'
#
loop_
_entity.id
_entity.type
_entity.pdbx_description
1 polymer ?
#
loop_
_entity_poly.entity_id
_entity_poly.type
_entity_poly.pdbx_seq_one_letter_code
_entity_poly.pdbx_strand_id
1 'polypeptide(L)'
;MSDSVVKYITDHYKNCPPQDIVRIYRGIDPLAFPHGYQPSAIWLNQTFKDFPELENKFVLCLPGRITRLKGHLDLIPVVRQLLEQGIPAHAVIVGEAKKGKEEYKNEVLRAIERSGVSQSFTWTGHRQDLREILSTCSVTLSLTKSPEAFGKSTLEALALGKPVAGYAHGGVKEQLDAFLPEGNVAVGDTAAIADLLARWHTQPPPLPRQIPSPYNMQDMIQAHLDVYQELTPY
;
A
#
# COMPACT_ATOMS: atom_id res chain seq x y z
N MET A 1 -4.58 15.08 -0.56
CA MET A 1 -3.89 15.03 0.75
C MET A 1 -4.85 14.41 1.75
N SER A 2 -4.45 14.11 2.99
CA SER A 2 -5.28 13.47 4.02
C SER A 2 -5.60 14.43 5.18
N ASP A 3 -6.58 14.09 6.02
CA ASP A 3 -6.89 14.84 7.24
C ASP A 3 -5.71 14.88 8.21
N SER A 4 -4.93 13.81 8.25
CA SER A 4 -3.71 13.77 9.07
C SER A 4 -2.67 14.84 8.64
N VAL A 5 -2.62 15.21 7.37
CA VAL A 5 -1.76 16.30 6.89
C VAL A 5 -2.32 17.65 7.31
N VAL A 6 -3.63 17.85 7.21
CA VAL A 6 -4.26 19.10 7.71
C VAL A 6 -3.98 19.27 9.19
N LYS A 7 -4.22 18.21 9.98
CA LYS A 7 -3.90 18.22 11.40
C LYS A 7 -2.42 18.55 11.68
N TYR A 8 -1.50 17.93 10.94
CA TYR A 8 -0.08 18.21 11.09
C TYR A 8 0.26 19.68 10.82
N ILE A 9 -0.33 20.28 9.76
CA ILE A 9 -0.13 21.69 9.41
C ILE A 9 -0.65 22.58 10.53
N THR A 10 -1.88 22.36 11.00
CA THR A 10 -2.49 23.18 12.06
C THR A 10 -1.77 23.09 13.40
N ASP A 11 -1.24 21.92 13.73
CA ASP A 11 -0.51 21.69 14.99
C ASP A 11 0.89 22.36 14.98
N HIS A 12 1.54 22.49 13.80
CA HIS A 12 2.95 22.88 13.70
C HIS A 12 3.18 24.26 13.09
N TYR A 13 2.20 24.80 12.34
CA TYR A 13 2.35 26.08 11.60
C TYR A 13 1.35 27.13 12.09
N LYS A 14 1.78 27.97 13.02
CA LYS A 14 0.93 29.00 13.65
C LYS A 14 0.32 30.04 12.68
N ASN A 15 0.97 30.25 11.53
CA ASN A 15 0.56 31.26 10.53
C ASN A 15 -0.32 30.65 9.42
N CYS A 16 -0.83 29.44 9.61
CA CYS A 16 -1.71 28.77 8.66
C CYS A 16 -2.99 28.31 9.39
N PRO A 17 -3.95 29.21 9.58
CA PRO A 17 -5.17 28.89 10.31
C PRO A 17 -6.03 27.88 9.53
N PRO A 18 -6.79 27.02 10.21
CA PRO A 18 -7.57 25.95 9.58
C PRO A 18 -8.49 26.41 8.45
N GLN A 19 -9.06 27.61 8.55
CA GLN A 19 -9.95 28.17 7.51
C GLN A 19 -9.25 28.48 6.19
N ASP A 20 -7.94 28.63 6.18
CA ASP A 20 -7.15 28.91 4.98
C ASP A 20 -6.65 27.61 4.31
N ILE A 21 -7.01 26.46 4.86
CA ILE A 21 -6.58 25.15 4.36
C ILE A 21 -7.74 24.45 3.67
N VAL A 22 -7.64 24.33 2.35
CA VAL A 22 -8.54 23.47 1.59
C VAL A 22 -7.91 22.11 1.36
N ARG A 23 -8.55 21.06 1.92
CA ARG A 23 -8.10 19.69 1.72
C ARG A 23 -8.73 19.11 0.46
N ILE A 24 -7.89 18.72 -0.49
CA ILE A 24 -8.31 17.98 -1.68
C ILE A 24 -7.67 16.60 -1.64
N TYR A 25 -8.48 15.55 -1.62
CA TYR A 25 -8.00 14.18 -1.77
C TYR A 25 -7.45 13.94 -3.17
N ARG A 26 -6.49 13.04 -3.27
CA ARG A 26 -6.07 12.55 -4.58
C ARG A 26 -7.10 11.56 -5.08
N GLY A 27 -7.53 11.75 -6.31
CA GLY A 27 -8.36 10.80 -7.02
C GLY A 27 -7.52 9.77 -7.77
N ILE A 28 -8.15 8.63 -8.03
CA ILE A 28 -7.63 7.60 -8.92
C ILE A 28 -8.52 7.47 -10.16
N ASP A 29 -7.88 7.27 -11.30
CA ASP A 29 -8.59 7.03 -12.55
C ASP A 29 -9.05 5.57 -12.63
N PRO A 30 -10.38 5.30 -12.66
CA PRO A 30 -10.90 3.95 -12.75
C PRO A 30 -10.60 3.27 -14.08
N LEU A 31 -10.25 4.02 -15.14
CA LEU A 31 -9.83 3.46 -16.42
C LEU A 31 -8.37 2.96 -16.36
N ALA A 32 -7.54 3.67 -15.60
CA ALA A 32 -6.15 3.26 -15.39
C ALA A 32 -6.03 2.10 -14.36
N PHE A 33 -6.94 2.06 -13.36
CA PHE A 33 -6.96 1.05 -12.30
C PHE A 33 -8.36 0.42 -12.19
N PRO A 34 -8.82 -0.32 -13.23
CA PRO A 34 -10.16 -0.91 -13.21
C PRO A 34 -10.24 -2.06 -12.22
N HIS A 35 -11.35 -2.12 -11.47
CA HIS A 35 -11.60 -3.20 -10.52
C HIS A 35 -11.59 -4.56 -11.23
N GLY A 36 -10.84 -5.52 -10.69
CA GLY A 36 -10.68 -6.85 -11.28
C GLY A 36 -9.74 -6.89 -12.48
N TYR A 37 -8.88 -5.89 -12.65
CA TYR A 37 -7.88 -5.87 -13.72
C TYR A 37 -7.05 -7.16 -13.76
N GLN A 38 -6.86 -7.68 -14.96
CA GLN A 38 -6.00 -8.84 -15.22
C GLN A 38 -4.87 -8.43 -16.17
N PRO A 39 -3.61 -8.69 -15.83
CA PRO A 39 -2.47 -8.49 -16.73
C PRO A 39 -2.58 -9.38 -17.96
N SER A 40 -1.91 -9.00 -19.03
CA SER A 40 -1.86 -9.83 -20.23
C SER A 40 -1.15 -11.16 -19.97
N ALA A 41 -1.54 -12.20 -20.72
CA ALA A 41 -0.89 -13.51 -20.63
C ALA A 41 0.63 -13.44 -20.91
N ILE A 42 1.05 -12.54 -21.80
CA ILE A 42 2.47 -12.30 -22.09
C ILE A 42 3.20 -11.80 -20.83
N TRP A 43 2.61 -10.82 -20.13
CA TRP A 43 3.18 -10.28 -18.90
C TRP A 43 3.24 -11.34 -17.80
N LEU A 44 2.16 -12.10 -17.61
CA LEU A 44 2.10 -13.18 -16.61
C LEU A 44 3.16 -14.25 -16.88
N ASN A 45 3.26 -14.75 -18.12
CA ASN A 45 4.25 -15.73 -18.50
C ASN A 45 5.68 -15.22 -18.28
N GLN A 46 5.97 -13.96 -18.61
CA GLN A 46 7.29 -13.39 -18.37
C GLN A 46 7.57 -13.24 -16.88
N THR A 47 6.58 -12.78 -16.10
CA THR A 47 6.74 -12.59 -14.66
C THR A 47 7.00 -13.91 -13.93
N PHE A 48 6.25 -14.98 -14.24
CA PHE A 48 6.49 -16.28 -13.62
C PHE A 48 7.75 -16.98 -14.13
N LYS A 49 8.25 -16.60 -15.31
CA LYS A 49 9.57 -17.03 -15.77
C LYS A 49 10.69 -16.33 -15.00
N ASP A 50 10.53 -15.03 -14.72
CA ASP A 50 11.53 -14.24 -14.01
C ASP A 50 11.50 -14.49 -12.48
N PHE A 51 10.31 -14.81 -11.94
CA PHE A 51 10.05 -15.04 -10.51
C PHE A 51 9.21 -16.31 -10.30
N PRO A 52 9.74 -17.51 -10.63
CA PRO A 52 8.99 -18.77 -10.55
C PRO A 52 8.56 -19.12 -9.12
N GLU A 53 9.24 -18.59 -8.12
CA GLU A 53 8.92 -18.76 -6.71
C GLU A 53 7.59 -18.13 -6.28
N LEU A 54 6.96 -17.28 -7.13
CA LEU A 54 5.67 -16.67 -6.84
C LEU A 54 4.49 -17.56 -7.23
N GLU A 55 4.73 -18.60 -8.04
CA GLU A 55 3.67 -19.47 -8.54
C GLU A 55 3.02 -20.25 -7.39
N ASN A 56 1.70 -20.27 -7.34
CA ASN A 56 0.89 -20.95 -6.32
C ASN A 56 1.19 -20.48 -4.86
N LYS A 57 1.63 -19.23 -4.68
CA LYS A 57 1.87 -18.64 -3.36
C LYS A 57 0.78 -17.66 -2.95
N PHE A 58 0.64 -17.49 -1.64
CA PHE A 58 -0.08 -16.38 -1.06
C PHE A 58 0.84 -15.15 -1.05
N VAL A 59 0.77 -14.36 -2.13
CA VAL A 59 1.74 -13.30 -2.41
C VAL A 59 1.38 -12.01 -1.67
N LEU A 60 2.30 -11.54 -0.83
CA LEU A 60 2.21 -10.31 -0.05
C LEU A 60 3.07 -9.23 -0.70
N CYS A 61 2.45 -8.18 -1.25
CA CYS A 61 3.18 -7.08 -1.89
C CYS A 61 3.44 -5.94 -0.90
N LEU A 62 4.70 -5.53 -0.72
CA LEU A 62 5.07 -4.33 0.01
C LEU A 62 5.70 -3.30 -0.96
N PRO A 63 4.90 -2.41 -1.55
CA PRO A 63 5.39 -1.42 -2.50
C PRO A 63 5.89 -0.16 -1.80
N GLY A 64 6.97 0.41 -2.31
CA GLY A 64 7.47 1.70 -1.85
C GLY A 64 8.98 1.80 -1.79
N ARG A 65 9.45 3.02 -1.54
CA ARG A 65 10.89 3.27 -1.37
C ARG A 65 11.43 2.53 -0.15
N ILE A 66 12.64 2.00 -0.26
CA ILE A 66 13.29 1.29 0.83
C ILE A 66 13.81 2.29 1.84
N THR A 67 13.04 2.50 2.89
CA THR A 67 13.35 3.40 4.01
C THR A 67 12.85 2.80 5.32
N ARG A 68 13.46 3.21 6.44
CA ARG A 68 13.04 2.75 7.79
C ARG A 68 11.55 3.01 8.07
N LEU A 69 10.99 4.07 7.46
CA LEU A 69 9.60 4.44 7.64
C LEU A 69 8.62 3.45 7.00
N LYS A 70 9.04 2.67 5.99
CA LYS A 70 8.14 1.77 5.24
C LYS A 70 7.95 0.37 5.87
N GLY A 71 8.60 0.10 7.02
CA GLY A 71 8.33 -1.08 7.84
C GLY A 71 8.77 -2.42 7.24
N HIS A 72 9.79 -2.44 6.36
CA HIS A 72 10.26 -3.68 5.72
C HIS A 72 10.69 -4.76 6.73
N LEU A 73 11.24 -4.36 7.89
CA LEU A 73 11.62 -5.31 8.93
C LEU A 73 10.41 -5.98 9.58
N ASP A 74 9.26 -5.31 9.62
CA ASP A 74 8.03 -5.86 10.21
C ASP A 74 7.40 -6.95 9.31
N LEU A 75 7.75 -6.97 8.02
CA LEU A 75 7.31 -8.01 7.10
C LEU A 75 7.89 -9.40 7.44
N ILE A 76 9.08 -9.44 8.06
CA ILE A 76 9.77 -10.70 8.39
C ILE A 76 8.96 -11.55 9.39
N PRO A 77 8.56 -11.04 10.58
CA PRO A 77 7.75 -11.82 11.50
C PRO A 77 6.37 -12.18 10.93
N VAL A 78 5.78 -11.32 10.09
CA VAL A 78 4.50 -11.63 9.42
C VAL A 78 4.63 -12.86 8.52
N VAL A 79 5.63 -12.88 7.63
CA VAL A 79 5.86 -14.02 6.73
C VAL A 79 6.16 -15.29 7.52
N ARG A 80 7.01 -15.20 8.56
CA ARG A 80 7.35 -16.35 9.41
C ARG A 80 6.10 -16.96 10.05
N GLN A 81 5.26 -16.14 10.70
CA GLN A 81 4.05 -16.61 11.37
C GLN A 81 3.07 -17.28 10.39
N LEU A 82 2.91 -16.76 9.18
CA LEU A 82 2.08 -17.38 8.15
C LEU A 82 2.63 -18.74 7.71
N LEU A 83 3.94 -18.86 7.51
CA LEU A 83 4.58 -20.12 7.17
C LEU A 83 4.46 -21.16 8.30
N GLU A 84 4.59 -20.74 9.56
CA GLU A 84 4.38 -21.60 10.74
C GLU A 84 2.94 -22.12 10.83
N GLN A 85 1.96 -21.36 10.30
CA GLN A 85 0.56 -21.78 10.16
C GLN A 85 0.29 -22.63 8.91
N GLY A 86 1.32 -22.99 8.14
CA GLY A 86 1.19 -23.79 6.91
C GLY A 86 0.69 -23.02 5.70
N ILE A 87 0.59 -21.69 5.76
CA ILE A 87 0.21 -20.85 4.63
C ILE A 87 1.44 -20.61 3.75
N PRO A 88 1.37 -20.88 2.43
CA PRO A 88 2.52 -20.73 1.52
C PRO A 88 2.79 -19.26 1.19
N ALA A 89 3.03 -18.43 2.21
CA ALA A 89 3.24 -16.99 2.07
C ALA A 89 4.57 -16.68 1.37
N HIS A 90 4.53 -15.70 0.47
CA HIS A 90 5.71 -15.15 -0.20
C HIS A 90 5.63 -13.62 -0.28
N ALA A 91 6.64 -12.95 0.22
CA ALA A 91 6.71 -11.49 0.23
C ALA A 91 7.42 -10.96 -1.01
N VAL A 92 6.79 -10.03 -1.70
CA VAL A 92 7.37 -9.28 -2.83
C VAL A 92 7.59 -7.84 -2.41
N ILE A 93 8.86 -7.44 -2.31
CA ILE A 93 9.26 -6.06 -2.02
C ILE A 93 9.48 -5.33 -3.34
N VAL A 94 8.65 -4.32 -3.62
CA VAL A 94 8.67 -3.55 -4.86
C VAL A 94 9.18 -2.15 -4.61
N GLY A 95 10.42 -1.88 -4.99
CA GLY A 95 11.02 -0.57 -4.81
C GLY A 95 12.53 -0.60 -4.64
N GLU A 96 13.10 0.59 -4.55
CA GLU A 96 14.55 0.77 -4.43
C GLU A 96 14.90 1.74 -3.30
N ALA A 97 16.12 1.60 -2.78
CA ALA A 97 16.74 2.61 -1.95
C ALA A 97 17.21 3.79 -2.85
N LYS A 98 17.13 5.01 -2.32
CA LYS A 98 17.75 6.14 -3.02
C LYS A 98 19.27 5.91 -3.11
N LYS A 99 19.87 6.20 -4.28
CA LYS A 99 21.32 6.10 -4.50
C LYS A 99 22.08 6.81 -3.36
N GLY A 100 23.05 6.10 -2.77
CA GLY A 100 23.83 6.56 -1.62
C GLY A 100 23.13 6.42 -0.26
N LYS A 101 21.96 5.71 -0.20
CA LYS A 101 21.21 5.41 1.04
C LYS A 101 20.83 3.93 1.14
N GLU A 102 21.73 3.06 0.69
CA GLU A 102 21.52 1.61 0.63
C GLU A 102 21.72 0.90 1.99
N GLU A 103 22.21 1.62 3.00
CA GLU A 103 22.49 1.06 4.33
C GLU A 103 21.28 0.31 4.91
N TYR A 104 20.11 0.94 4.88
CA TYR A 104 18.88 0.30 5.38
C TYR A 104 18.44 -0.89 4.52
N LYS A 105 18.62 -0.82 3.19
CA LYS A 105 18.39 -1.98 2.30
C LYS A 105 19.24 -3.17 2.74
N ASN A 106 20.53 -2.93 2.98
CA ASN A 106 21.47 -3.96 3.41
C ASN A 106 21.14 -4.50 4.81
N GLU A 107 20.61 -3.66 5.70
CA GLU A 107 20.09 -4.09 7.01
C GLU A 107 18.91 -5.05 6.85
N VAL A 108 17.93 -4.70 6.01
CA VAL A 108 16.76 -5.55 5.73
C VAL A 108 17.19 -6.88 5.10
N LEU A 109 18.08 -6.87 4.11
CA LEU A 109 18.59 -8.09 3.48
C LEU A 109 19.24 -9.01 4.50
N ARG A 110 20.14 -8.49 5.34
CA ARG A 110 20.76 -9.28 6.42
C ARG A 110 19.75 -9.80 7.43
N ALA A 111 18.70 -9.03 7.74
CA ALA A 111 17.64 -9.48 8.64
C ALA A 111 16.82 -10.63 8.02
N ILE A 112 16.51 -10.55 6.72
CA ILE A 112 15.84 -11.62 5.97
C ILE A 112 16.71 -12.88 5.94
N GLU A 113 18.00 -12.78 5.62
CA GLU A 113 18.94 -13.91 5.62
C GLU A 113 19.01 -14.64 6.98
N ARG A 114 19.02 -13.87 8.09
CA ARG A 114 19.05 -14.42 9.45
C ARG A 114 17.73 -14.98 9.93
N SER A 115 16.66 -14.69 9.24
CA SER A 115 15.30 -15.03 9.69
C SER A 115 14.94 -16.50 9.53
N GLY A 116 15.68 -17.25 8.70
CA GLY A 116 15.39 -18.65 8.34
C GLY A 116 14.27 -18.80 7.30
N VAL A 117 13.71 -17.69 6.77
CA VAL A 117 12.62 -17.69 5.78
C VAL A 117 12.98 -16.89 4.51
N SER A 118 14.27 -16.75 4.22
CA SER A 118 14.78 -15.96 3.11
C SER A 118 14.25 -16.38 1.73
N GLN A 119 14.00 -17.67 1.54
CA GLN A 119 13.41 -18.21 0.31
C GLN A 119 11.97 -17.77 0.06
N SER A 120 11.33 -17.14 1.03
CA SER A 120 9.97 -16.59 0.92
C SER A 120 9.95 -15.07 0.69
N PHE A 121 11.06 -14.52 0.20
CA PHE A 121 11.20 -13.10 -0.13
C PHE A 121 11.78 -12.91 -1.51
N THR A 122 11.08 -12.11 -2.34
CA THR A 122 11.55 -11.64 -3.64
C THR A 122 11.69 -10.13 -3.63
N TRP A 123 12.80 -9.65 -4.15
CA TRP A 123 13.08 -8.24 -4.31
C TRP A 123 13.10 -7.87 -5.79
N THR A 124 12.10 -7.12 -6.25
CA THR A 124 11.97 -6.83 -7.69
C THR A 124 12.71 -5.56 -8.12
N GLY A 125 13.22 -4.77 -7.16
CA GLY A 125 13.73 -3.44 -7.46
C GLY A 125 12.63 -2.45 -7.85
N HIS A 126 13.03 -1.36 -8.51
CA HIS A 126 12.08 -0.37 -9.02
C HIS A 126 11.33 -0.94 -10.24
N ARG A 127 9.99 -0.84 -10.21
CA ARG A 127 9.12 -1.34 -11.28
C ARG A 127 8.21 -0.21 -11.79
N GLN A 128 8.00 -0.17 -13.10
CA GLN A 128 7.07 0.76 -13.76
C GLN A 128 5.67 0.15 -13.95
N ASP A 129 5.58 -1.17 -13.88
CA ASP A 129 4.38 -1.98 -14.04
C ASP A 129 3.76 -2.37 -12.68
N LEU A 130 3.74 -1.41 -11.74
CA LEU A 130 3.21 -1.66 -10.40
C LEU A 130 1.74 -2.09 -10.41
N ARG A 131 0.93 -1.60 -11.35
CA ARG A 131 -0.47 -2.00 -11.51
C ARG A 131 -0.60 -3.51 -11.74
N GLU A 132 0.19 -4.04 -12.66
CA GLU A 132 0.23 -5.46 -13.01
C GLU A 132 0.65 -6.30 -11.78
N ILE A 133 1.70 -5.86 -11.09
CA ILE A 133 2.18 -6.53 -9.87
C ILE A 133 1.10 -6.52 -8.79
N LEU A 134 0.51 -5.37 -8.47
CA LEU A 134 -0.56 -5.27 -7.47
C LEU A 134 -1.73 -6.17 -7.81
N SER A 135 -2.12 -6.26 -9.10
CA SER A 135 -3.24 -7.07 -9.53
C SER A 135 -3.00 -8.58 -9.43
N THR A 136 -1.74 -9.03 -9.41
CA THR A 136 -1.38 -10.45 -9.25
C THR A 136 -1.13 -10.87 -7.81
N CYS A 137 -0.84 -9.92 -6.93
CA CYS A 137 -0.64 -10.22 -5.52
C CYS A 137 -1.96 -10.56 -4.81
N SER A 138 -1.87 -11.39 -3.77
CA SER A 138 -3.02 -11.75 -2.93
C SER A 138 -3.43 -10.59 -2.03
N VAL A 139 -2.46 -9.91 -1.41
CA VAL A 139 -2.67 -8.78 -0.50
C VAL A 139 -1.55 -7.75 -0.69
N THR A 140 -1.91 -6.47 -0.62
CA THR A 140 -0.93 -5.38 -0.53
C THR A 140 -0.78 -4.94 0.93
N LEU A 141 0.45 -4.65 1.35
CA LEU A 141 0.77 -4.23 2.70
C LEU A 141 1.22 -2.77 2.74
N SER A 142 0.79 -2.04 3.76
CA SER A 142 1.27 -0.70 4.07
C SER A 142 1.72 -0.63 5.54
N LEU A 143 2.98 -1.02 5.79
CA LEU A 143 3.56 -1.13 7.14
C LEU A 143 4.34 0.13 7.53
N THR A 144 3.90 1.30 7.04
CA THR A 144 4.59 2.56 7.34
C THR A 144 4.54 2.90 8.82
N LYS A 145 5.69 3.28 9.41
CA LYS A 145 5.83 3.54 10.86
C LYS A 145 5.55 5.00 11.25
N SER A 146 5.33 5.85 10.29
CA SER A 146 4.89 7.22 10.50
C SER A 146 3.72 7.55 9.57
N PRO A 147 2.84 8.48 9.96
CA PRO A 147 1.67 8.82 9.17
C PRO A 147 2.06 9.18 7.73
N GLU A 148 1.54 8.45 6.78
CA GLU A 148 1.74 8.73 5.36
C GLU A 148 0.75 9.81 4.91
N ALA A 149 1.23 10.78 4.13
CA ALA A 149 0.42 11.90 3.69
C ALA A 149 -0.80 11.47 2.84
N PHE A 150 -0.69 10.34 2.13
CA PHE A 150 -1.80 9.85 1.31
C PHE A 150 -1.83 8.32 1.19
N GLY A 151 -0.73 7.65 0.77
CA GLY A 151 -0.74 6.20 0.52
C GLY A 151 -1.20 5.86 -0.90
N LYS A 152 -0.49 6.37 -1.93
CA LYS A 152 -0.89 6.18 -3.33
C LYS A 152 -1.05 4.71 -3.71
N SER A 153 -0.08 3.86 -3.36
CA SER A 153 -0.13 2.42 -3.67
C SER A 153 -1.25 1.67 -2.94
N THR A 154 -1.68 2.16 -1.76
CA THR A 154 -2.86 1.65 -1.05
C THR A 154 -4.12 1.88 -1.86
N LEU A 155 -4.33 3.12 -2.33
CA LEU A 155 -5.50 3.44 -3.15
C LEU A 155 -5.50 2.69 -4.48
N GLU A 156 -4.33 2.56 -5.12
CA GLU A 156 -4.17 1.80 -6.37
C GLU A 156 -4.56 0.33 -6.20
N ALA A 157 -4.10 -0.32 -5.12
CA ALA A 157 -4.46 -1.71 -4.84
C ALA A 157 -5.96 -1.88 -4.55
N LEU A 158 -6.53 -1.00 -3.71
CA LEU A 158 -7.97 -1.02 -3.38
C LEU A 158 -8.84 -0.81 -4.61
N ALA A 159 -8.47 0.11 -5.50
CA ALA A 159 -9.19 0.36 -6.75
C ALA A 159 -9.18 -0.86 -7.68
N LEU A 160 -8.06 -1.58 -7.75
CA LEU A 160 -7.95 -2.85 -8.50
C LEU A 160 -8.78 -3.99 -7.89
N GLY A 161 -9.40 -3.78 -6.72
CA GLY A 161 -10.12 -4.83 -5.99
C GLY A 161 -9.18 -5.78 -5.25
N LYS A 162 -8.01 -5.29 -4.82
CA LYS A 162 -7.05 -6.07 -4.03
C LYS A 162 -7.10 -5.66 -2.56
N PRO A 163 -7.17 -6.62 -1.63
CA PRO A 163 -7.15 -6.32 -0.21
C PRO A 163 -5.86 -5.62 0.20
N VAL A 164 -5.99 -4.70 1.14
CA VAL A 164 -4.84 -4.02 1.75
C VAL A 164 -4.93 -4.15 3.26
N ALA A 165 -3.87 -4.64 3.88
CA ALA A 165 -3.67 -4.55 5.32
C ALA A 165 -2.60 -3.50 5.62
N GLY A 166 -2.83 -2.66 6.61
CA GLY A 166 -1.89 -1.58 6.91
C GLY A 166 -1.99 -1.04 8.32
N TYR A 167 -0.95 -0.35 8.74
CA TYR A 167 -0.95 0.33 10.03
C TYR A 167 -1.91 1.51 10.03
N ALA A 168 -2.78 1.55 11.06
CA ALA A 168 -3.94 2.43 11.19
C ALA A 168 -3.55 3.86 11.53
N HIS A 169 -2.88 4.57 10.61
CA HIS A 169 -2.59 5.99 10.74
C HIS A 169 -2.42 6.69 9.38
N GLY A 170 -2.47 8.01 9.38
CA GLY A 170 -2.30 8.82 8.18
C GLY A 170 -3.33 8.53 7.10
N GLY A 171 -2.99 8.87 5.87
CA GLY A 171 -3.87 8.68 4.71
C GLY A 171 -4.19 7.22 4.40
N VAL A 172 -3.36 6.27 4.85
CA VAL A 172 -3.64 4.83 4.71
C VAL A 172 -4.87 4.44 5.53
N LYS A 173 -4.92 4.87 6.81
CA LYS A 173 -6.09 4.64 7.66
C LYS A 173 -7.36 5.21 7.05
N GLU A 174 -7.32 6.46 6.56
CA GLU A 174 -8.49 7.13 5.96
C GLU A 174 -9.01 6.36 4.74
N GLN A 175 -8.13 5.82 3.91
CA GLN A 175 -8.51 4.98 2.78
C GLN A 175 -9.08 3.63 3.24
N LEU A 176 -8.43 2.97 4.20
CA LEU A 176 -8.92 1.70 4.72
C LEU A 176 -10.28 1.87 5.40
N ASP A 177 -10.51 2.94 6.17
CA ASP A 177 -11.82 3.22 6.77
C ASP A 177 -12.94 3.33 5.71
N ALA A 178 -12.60 3.83 4.51
CA ALA A 178 -13.57 3.98 3.42
C ALA A 178 -13.79 2.72 2.58
N PHE A 179 -12.74 1.91 2.37
CA PHE A 179 -12.79 0.76 1.47
C PHE A 179 -12.83 -0.59 2.19
N LEU A 180 -12.06 -0.75 3.27
CA LEU A 180 -11.81 -2.03 3.95
C LEU A 180 -11.42 -1.78 5.40
N PRO A 181 -12.37 -1.39 6.29
CA PRO A 181 -12.06 -1.02 7.68
C PRO A 181 -11.29 -2.09 8.47
N GLU A 182 -11.57 -3.37 8.20
CA GLU A 182 -10.87 -4.49 8.85
C GLU A 182 -9.39 -4.62 8.47
N GLY A 183 -8.95 -3.94 7.40
CA GLY A 183 -7.55 -3.86 7.01
C GLY A 183 -6.68 -3.00 7.92
N ASN A 184 -7.31 -2.22 8.82
CA ASN A 184 -6.60 -1.37 9.78
C ASN A 184 -6.06 -2.20 10.96
N VAL A 185 -4.75 -2.12 11.20
CA VAL A 185 -4.08 -2.78 12.32
C VAL A 185 -3.26 -1.76 13.10
N ALA A 186 -3.12 -1.95 14.40
CA ALA A 186 -2.30 -1.07 15.24
C ALA A 186 -0.85 -1.01 14.75
N VAL A 187 -0.23 0.17 14.85
CA VAL A 187 1.15 0.37 14.38
C VAL A 187 2.12 -0.56 15.11
N GLY A 188 2.86 -1.37 14.35
CA GLY A 188 3.85 -2.31 14.88
C GLY A 188 3.28 -3.66 15.32
N ASP A 189 1.96 -3.87 15.28
CA ASP A 189 1.34 -5.14 15.62
C ASP A 189 1.43 -6.14 14.44
N THR A 190 2.59 -6.73 14.29
CA THR A 190 2.86 -7.70 13.22
C THR A 190 2.10 -9.02 13.42
N ALA A 191 1.78 -9.37 14.66
CA ALA A 191 0.99 -10.57 14.95
C ALA A 191 -0.46 -10.39 14.46
N ALA A 192 -1.08 -9.24 14.76
CA ALA A 192 -2.42 -8.94 14.25
C ALA A 192 -2.47 -8.87 12.71
N ILE A 193 -1.41 -8.35 12.05
CA ILE A 193 -1.29 -8.42 10.59
C ILE A 193 -1.29 -9.89 10.13
N ALA A 194 -0.46 -10.75 10.71
CA ALA A 194 -0.37 -12.14 10.29
C ALA A 194 -1.70 -12.89 10.51
N ASP A 195 -2.37 -12.68 11.64
CA ASP A 195 -3.67 -13.27 11.94
C ASP A 195 -4.77 -12.80 10.98
N LEU A 196 -4.75 -11.52 10.62
CA LEU A 196 -5.65 -10.96 9.60
C LEU A 196 -5.41 -11.63 8.24
N LEU A 197 -4.16 -11.73 7.81
CA LEU A 197 -3.78 -12.33 6.53
C LEU A 197 -4.09 -13.82 6.48
N ALA A 198 -3.94 -14.54 7.59
CA ALA A 198 -4.33 -15.94 7.68
C ALA A 198 -5.84 -16.14 7.45
N ARG A 199 -6.68 -15.27 8.03
CA ARG A 199 -8.12 -15.27 7.74
C ARG A 199 -8.40 -14.96 6.27
N TRP A 200 -7.74 -13.97 5.69
CA TRP A 200 -7.94 -13.58 4.29
C TRP A 200 -7.41 -14.60 3.28
N HIS A 201 -6.46 -15.46 3.68
CA HIS A 201 -6.02 -16.57 2.84
C HIS A 201 -7.16 -17.56 2.57
N THR A 202 -7.99 -17.84 3.57
CA THR A 202 -9.14 -18.76 3.47
C THR A 202 -10.42 -18.06 3.04
N GLN A 203 -10.61 -16.80 3.46
CA GLN A 203 -11.81 -16.01 3.21
C GLN A 203 -11.42 -14.57 2.85
N PRO A 204 -11.10 -14.30 1.57
CA PRO A 204 -10.77 -12.95 1.12
C PRO A 204 -11.91 -11.97 1.41
N PRO A 205 -11.61 -10.74 1.87
CA PRO A 205 -12.62 -9.75 2.19
C PRO A 205 -13.30 -9.21 0.93
N PRO A 206 -14.59 -8.88 0.99
CA PRO A 206 -15.25 -8.19 -0.10
C PRO A 206 -14.74 -6.75 -0.20
N LEU A 207 -14.55 -6.27 -1.42
CA LEU A 207 -14.14 -4.90 -1.71
C LEU A 207 -15.20 -4.18 -2.56
N PRO A 208 -15.41 -2.87 -2.36
CA PRO A 208 -16.33 -2.10 -3.17
C PRO A 208 -15.87 -2.09 -4.63
N ARG A 209 -16.81 -2.32 -5.55
CA ARG A 209 -16.54 -2.28 -7.01
C ARG A 209 -16.36 -0.85 -7.53
N GLN A 210 -16.92 0.12 -6.84
CA GLN A 210 -16.81 1.53 -7.19
C GLN A 210 -15.87 2.21 -6.18
N ILE A 211 -15.07 3.13 -6.68
CA ILE A 211 -14.19 3.94 -5.85
C ILE A 211 -15.06 4.92 -5.06
N PRO A 212 -15.10 4.83 -3.71
CA PRO A 212 -15.90 5.74 -2.91
C PRO A 212 -15.38 7.18 -3.01
N SER A 213 -16.32 8.14 -2.90
CA SER A 213 -15.97 9.54 -2.68
C SER A 213 -15.21 9.67 -1.34
N PRO A 214 -14.18 10.51 -1.26
CA PRO A 214 -13.70 11.48 -2.26
C PRO A 214 -12.48 10.99 -3.08
N TYR A 215 -12.32 9.68 -3.27
CA TYR A 215 -11.10 9.09 -3.84
C TYR A 215 -11.15 8.88 -5.36
N ASN A 216 -12.24 9.25 -6.03
CA ASN A 216 -12.30 9.20 -7.48
C ASN A 216 -11.70 10.48 -8.12
N MET A 217 -11.28 10.36 -9.37
CA MET A 217 -10.62 11.47 -10.08
C MET A 217 -11.56 12.65 -10.32
N GLN A 218 -12.85 12.42 -10.53
CA GLN A 218 -13.83 13.47 -10.81
C GLN A 218 -14.02 14.38 -9.59
N ASP A 219 -14.15 13.81 -8.39
CA ASP A 219 -14.23 14.59 -7.14
C ASP A 219 -12.98 15.44 -6.92
N MET A 220 -11.80 14.87 -7.21
CA MET A 220 -10.54 15.62 -7.12
C MET A 220 -10.52 16.81 -8.08
N ILE A 221 -10.92 16.61 -9.33
CA ILE A 221 -10.96 17.68 -10.35
C ILE A 221 -11.97 18.76 -9.94
N GLN A 222 -13.18 18.35 -9.55
CA GLN A 222 -14.21 19.31 -9.14
C GLN A 222 -13.76 20.14 -7.94
N ALA A 223 -13.18 19.51 -6.92
CA ALA A 223 -12.67 20.24 -5.75
C ALA A 223 -11.56 21.26 -6.11
N HIS A 224 -10.73 20.98 -7.11
CA HIS A 224 -9.75 21.99 -7.59
C HIS A 224 -10.44 23.14 -8.33
N LEU A 225 -11.44 22.84 -9.16
CA LEU A 225 -12.20 23.88 -9.89
C LEU A 225 -12.94 24.79 -8.93
N ASP A 226 -13.56 24.25 -7.88
CA ASP A 226 -14.27 25.03 -6.87
C ASP A 226 -13.33 26.02 -6.18
N VAL A 227 -12.14 25.58 -5.77
CA VAL A 227 -11.11 26.47 -5.18
C VAL A 227 -10.66 27.56 -6.16
N TYR A 228 -10.45 27.22 -7.43
CA TYR A 228 -10.07 28.23 -8.43
C TYR A 228 -11.17 29.26 -8.66
N GLN A 229 -12.43 28.85 -8.66
CA GLN A 229 -13.57 29.78 -8.78
C GLN A 229 -13.68 30.73 -7.58
N GLU A 230 -13.43 30.23 -6.36
CA GLU A 230 -13.41 31.06 -5.15
C GLU A 230 -12.28 32.10 -5.17
N LEU A 231 -11.10 31.72 -5.71
CA LEU A 231 -9.94 32.62 -5.76
C LEU A 231 -9.96 33.62 -6.92
N THR A 232 -10.76 33.37 -7.95
CA THR A 232 -10.89 34.24 -9.13
C THR A 232 -12.36 34.65 -9.36
N PRO A 233 -12.98 35.35 -8.40
CA PRO A 233 -14.32 35.89 -8.64
C PRO A 233 -14.26 36.88 -9.81
N TYR A 234 -15.12 36.67 -10.83
CA TYR A 234 -15.33 37.62 -11.94
C TYR A 234 -15.98 38.89 -11.46
#